data_66b2cb959b78f71a9250a804aa5bab85
#
_entry.id   66b2cb959b78f71a9250a804aa5bab85
#
_cell.length_a   1.000
_cell.length_b   1.000
_cell.length_c   1.000
_cell.angle_alpha   90.00
_cell.angle_beta   90.00
_cell.angle_gamma   90.00
#
_symmetry.space_group_name_H-M   'P 1'
#
loop_
_entity.id
_entity.type
_entity.pdbx_description
1 polymer ?
#
loop_
_entity_poly.entity_id
_entity_poly.type
_entity_poly.pdbx_seq_one_letter_code
_entity_poly.pdbx_strand_id
1 'polypeptide(L)'
;MSTNARRRATVCAGFALTTWSQSLFADEGGVSFWLPGNFGSFAATPSDPGWALPVIYYHGPAAAGDDRTFVRGGRLTAGLNARADFLFIAPTYASASPVAGGQAAVSVASALGSVKAGIEATLTGPGGTMLSGSESDSRTGGSDLYPTATLKWNRGVHSFMVYAAADVPVGAYDSTRLANIGINHWALDAGSGYTYFDEKSGSEFSAVIGFTYNFENHDTSYRNGVDAHLDWAASHFFSPTFHGGVVGYAYNQLTGDSGTGATLGDFKSKVWGIGPQAGWFFQVGEKKWYLNLKGYHEFNAQNRPHGWNAWLTLAIPLAEVKP
;
A
#
# COMPACT_ATOMS: atom_id res chain seq x y z
N MET A 1 -32.08 60.86 39.09
CA MET A 1 -32.55 59.73 38.27
C MET A 1 -31.46 59.39 37.31
N SER A 2 -30.68 58.34 37.60
CA SER A 2 -29.48 57.93 36.85
C SER A 2 -29.79 56.57 36.27
N THR A 3 -29.80 56.47 34.95
CA THR A 3 -29.97 55.23 34.21
C THR A 3 -28.58 54.66 33.80
N ASN A 4 -28.18 53.61 34.50
CA ASN A 4 -26.99 52.82 34.17
C ASN A 4 -27.23 51.95 32.94
N ALA A 5 -26.63 52.32 31.77
CA ALA A 5 -26.54 51.47 30.59
C ALA A 5 -25.33 50.53 30.71
N ARG A 6 -25.55 49.27 30.99
CA ARG A 6 -24.54 48.21 30.95
C ARG A 6 -24.21 47.90 29.48
N ARG A 7 -23.05 48.30 29.00
CA ARG A 7 -22.47 47.86 27.76
C ARG A 7 -21.99 46.41 27.88
N ARG A 8 -22.66 45.48 27.18
CA ARG A 8 -22.16 44.14 26.98
C ARG A 8 -21.06 44.22 25.91
N ALA A 9 -19.82 43.98 26.32
CA ALA A 9 -18.71 43.76 25.38
C ALA A 9 -18.83 42.36 24.80
N THR A 10 -19.20 42.28 23.52
CA THR A 10 -19.11 41.06 22.75
C THR A 10 -17.67 40.88 22.36
N VAL A 11 -16.97 39.97 23.02
CA VAL A 11 -15.64 39.54 22.64
C VAL A 11 -15.82 38.57 21.47
N CYS A 12 -15.65 39.04 20.25
CA CYS A 12 -15.44 38.19 19.08
C CYS A 12 -14.02 37.62 19.17
N ALA A 13 -13.86 36.43 19.74
CA ALA A 13 -12.66 35.64 19.59
C ALA A 13 -12.68 35.04 18.17
N GLY A 14 -12.09 35.76 17.24
CA GLY A 14 -11.74 35.25 15.93
C GLY A 14 -10.66 34.16 16.09
N PHE A 15 -11.05 32.91 16.17
CA PHE A 15 -10.14 31.82 15.95
C PHE A 15 -9.84 31.77 14.46
N ALA A 16 -8.66 32.27 14.08
CA ALA A 16 -8.06 31.94 12.80
C ALA A 16 -7.74 30.44 12.87
N LEU A 17 -8.61 29.62 12.30
CA LEU A 17 -8.27 28.24 11.92
C LEU A 17 -7.25 28.34 10.80
N THR A 18 -5.96 28.49 11.17
CA THR A 18 -4.90 28.13 10.25
C THR A 18 -5.05 26.64 10.01
N THR A 19 -5.44 26.30 8.81
CA THR A 19 -5.56 24.93 8.31
C THR A 19 -4.18 24.29 8.27
N TRP A 20 -3.78 23.72 9.38
CA TRP A 20 -2.71 22.76 9.42
C TRP A 20 -3.38 21.40 9.24
N SER A 21 -3.60 21.01 8.00
CA SER A 21 -3.92 19.65 7.61
C SER A 21 -2.66 18.81 7.79
N GLN A 22 -2.37 18.45 9.03
CA GLN A 22 -1.33 17.48 9.34
C GLN A 22 -1.99 16.11 9.48
N SER A 23 -1.60 15.20 8.61
CA SER A 23 -2.00 13.80 8.62
C SER A 23 -1.70 13.19 10.00
N LEU A 24 -2.70 12.59 10.63
CA LEU A 24 -2.59 11.89 11.93
C LEU A 24 -2.01 10.46 11.77
N PHE A 25 -1.26 10.20 10.69
CA PHE A 25 -0.83 8.86 10.29
C PHE A 25 0.68 8.76 10.28
N ALA A 26 1.22 7.57 10.53
CA ALA A 26 2.64 7.29 10.54
C ALA A 26 3.25 7.39 9.14
N ASP A 27 2.58 6.89 8.10
CA ASP A 27 2.98 7.14 6.71
C ASP A 27 2.37 8.47 6.26
N GLU A 28 3.13 9.32 5.60
CA GLU A 28 2.64 10.59 5.09
C GLU A 28 1.44 10.36 4.16
N GLY A 29 0.28 10.87 4.55
CA GLY A 29 -0.99 10.58 3.86
C GLY A 29 -1.56 9.17 4.08
N GLY A 30 -0.96 8.36 4.95
CA GLY A 30 -1.46 7.03 5.31
C GLY A 30 -1.17 5.93 4.28
N VAL A 31 -0.34 6.20 3.27
CA VAL A 31 0.03 5.26 2.19
C VAL A 31 1.54 5.13 2.13
N SER A 32 2.03 3.89 2.27
CA SER A 32 3.44 3.57 2.07
C SER A 32 3.73 3.22 0.61
N PHE A 33 5.00 3.29 0.21
CA PHE A 33 5.47 2.75 -1.06
C PHE A 33 5.03 1.30 -1.25
N TRP A 34 5.26 0.46 -0.26
CA TRP A 34 4.85 -0.93 -0.31
C TRP A 34 3.34 -1.06 -0.06
N LEU A 35 2.63 -1.57 -1.06
CA LEU A 35 1.24 -1.99 -0.89
C LEU A 35 1.21 -3.45 -0.39
N PRO A 36 0.84 -3.71 0.89
CA PRO A 36 0.78 -5.05 1.45
C PRO A 36 -0.12 -5.97 0.65
N GLY A 37 0.33 -7.22 0.44
CA GLY A 37 -0.38 -8.18 -0.42
C GLY A 37 0.03 -8.13 -1.90
N ASN A 38 1.06 -7.39 -2.26
CA ASN A 38 1.57 -7.30 -3.62
C ASN A 38 2.01 -8.69 -4.14
N PHE A 39 2.77 -9.44 -3.38
CA PHE A 39 3.12 -10.82 -3.71
C PHE A 39 2.02 -11.82 -3.32
N GLY A 40 2.07 -13.00 -3.88
CA GLY A 40 1.15 -14.11 -3.64
C GLY A 40 1.77 -15.43 -4.08
N SER A 41 0.95 -16.38 -4.51
CA SER A 41 1.42 -17.69 -5.01
C SER A 41 2.42 -17.53 -6.15
N PHE A 42 3.41 -18.42 -6.19
CA PHE A 42 4.50 -18.50 -7.17
C PHE A 42 5.45 -17.31 -7.18
N ALA A 43 5.51 -16.50 -6.12
CA ALA A 43 6.29 -15.27 -6.08
C ALA A 43 7.77 -15.47 -6.48
N ALA A 44 8.42 -16.55 -6.02
CA ALA A 44 9.82 -16.85 -6.33
C ALA A 44 10.00 -17.80 -7.53
N THR A 45 8.91 -18.27 -8.16
CA THR A 45 9.01 -19.18 -9.32
C THR A 45 9.48 -18.40 -10.55
N PRO A 46 10.53 -18.88 -11.28
CA PRO A 46 10.88 -18.33 -12.58
C PRO A 46 9.70 -18.35 -13.55
N SER A 47 9.63 -17.38 -14.44
CA SER A 47 8.61 -17.27 -15.48
C SER A 47 9.16 -17.76 -16.83
N ASP A 48 8.29 -17.87 -17.84
CA ASP A 48 8.74 -18.09 -19.21
C ASP A 48 9.59 -16.90 -19.67
N PRO A 49 10.72 -17.13 -20.38
CA PRO A 49 11.58 -16.07 -20.89
C PRO A 49 10.88 -15.20 -21.92
N GLY A 50 11.14 -13.90 -21.87
CA GLY A 50 10.59 -12.93 -22.81
C GLY A 50 9.77 -11.84 -22.14
N TRP A 51 8.88 -11.22 -22.91
CA TRP A 51 8.04 -10.12 -22.44
C TRP A 51 6.69 -10.62 -21.92
N ALA A 52 6.29 -10.10 -20.78
CA ALA A 52 4.96 -10.26 -20.20
C ALA A 52 4.39 -8.89 -19.78
N LEU A 53 3.07 -8.82 -19.74
CA LEU A 53 2.33 -7.65 -19.28
C LEU A 53 1.37 -8.04 -18.15
N PRO A 54 1.79 -8.05 -16.90
CA PRO A 54 0.87 -8.05 -15.77
C PRO A 54 0.00 -6.79 -15.77
N VAL A 55 -1.32 -7.01 -15.69
CA VAL A 55 -2.33 -5.97 -15.46
C VAL A 55 -3.00 -6.27 -14.14
N ILE A 56 -2.97 -5.31 -13.20
CA ILE A 56 -3.39 -5.55 -11.82
C ILE A 56 -4.41 -4.49 -11.43
N TYR A 57 -5.63 -4.90 -11.12
CA TYR A 57 -6.60 -4.03 -10.46
C TYR A 57 -6.53 -4.20 -8.96
N TYR A 58 -6.39 -3.10 -8.26
CA TYR A 58 -6.43 -3.01 -6.80
C TYR A 58 -7.61 -2.15 -6.36
N HIS A 59 -8.34 -2.65 -5.37
CA HIS A 59 -9.39 -1.93 -4.67
C HIS A 59 -9.15 -2.04 -3.17
N GLY A 60 -9.07 -0.89 -2.50
CA GLY A 60 -8.85 -0.85 -1.07
C GLY A 60 -9.59 0.31 -0.42
N PRO A 61 -10.78 0.08 0.18
CA PRO A 61 -11.33 1.00 1.15
C PRO A 61 -10.54 0.88 2.45
N ALA A 62 -10.32 1.99 3.10
CA ALA A 62 -9.66 2.06 4.39
C ALA A 62 -10.36 3.07 5.29
N ALA A 63 -10.45 2.75 6.57
CA ALA A 63 -10.96 3.66 7.59
C ALA A 63 -10.00 3.66 8.78
N ALA A 64 -9.83 4.81 9.39
CA ALA A 64 -9.10 4.96 10.64
C ALA A 64 -9.87 5.92 11.55
N GLY A 65 -9.81 5.69 12.84
CA GLY A 65 -10.37 6.61 13.83
C GLY A 65 -9.51 6.62 15.07
N ASP A 66 -9.38 7.76 15.69
CA ASP A 66 -8.70 7.93 16.97
C ASP A 66 -9.47 8.89 17.87
N ASP A 67 -9.44 8.61 19.17
CA ASP A 67 -10.01 9.41 20.23
C ASP A 67 -8.89 9.92 21.14
N ARG A 68 -8.74 11.23 21.22
CA ARG A 68 -7.80 11.85 22.17
C ARG A 68 -8.53 12.62 23.25
N THR A 69 -8.22 12.33 24.52
CA THR A 69 -8.75 13.06 25.68
C THR A 69 -7.70 14.04 26.21
N PHE A 70 -8.08 15.29 26.41
CA PHE A 70 -7.19 16.33 26.92
C PHE A 70 -7.21 16.38 28.45
N VAL A 71 -6.06 16.69 29.07
CA VAL A 71 -5.87 16.73 30.54
C VAL A 71 -6.81 17.72 31.23
N ARG A 72 -7.32 18.75 30.54
CA ARG A 72 -8.27 19.74 31.06
C ARG A 72 -9.74 19.39 30.80
N GLY A 73 -10.02 18.15 30.43
CA GLY A 73 -11.37 17.71 30.07
C GLY A 73 -11.79 18.23 28.68
N GLY A 74 -11.83 17.39 27.75
CA GLY A 74 -12.22 17.58 26.36
C GLY A 74 -11.80 16.37 25.57
N ARG A 75 -12.54 16.03 24.51
CA ARG A 75 -12.29 14.87 23.66
C ARG A 75 -12.27 15.30 22.21
N LEU A 76 -11.22 14.93 21.50
CA LEU A 76 -11.17 15.01 20.05
C LEU A 76 -11.38 13.61 19.50
N THR A 77 -12.41 13.44 18.70
CA THR A 77 -12.66 12.24 17.90
C THR A 77 -12.39 12.61 16.45
N ALA A 78 -11.47 11.91 15.80
CA ALA A 78 -11.19 12.09 14.38
C ALA A 78 -11.36 10.75 13.66
N GLY A 79 -12.04 10.75 12.51
CA GLY A 79 -12.22 9.60 11.65
C GLY A 79 -11.71 9.93 10.23
N LEU A 80 -10.96 9.01 9.64
CA LEU A 80 -10.61 9.02 8.23
C LEU A 80 -11.36 7.91 7.52
N ASN A 81 -11.98 8.25 6.40
CA ASN A 81 -12.50 7.31 5.43
C ASN A 81 -11.74 7.51 4.13
N ALA A 82 -11.15 6.44 3.61
CA ALA A 82 -10.45 6.47 2.35
C ALA A 82 -10.91 5.34 1.43
N ARG A 83 -10.78 5.55 0.13
CA ARG A 83 -10.99 4.55 -0.89
C ARG A 83 -9.99 4.77 -2.01
N ALA A 84 -9.33 3.71 -2.43
CA ALA A 84 -8.39 3.72 -3.54
C ALA A 84 -8.76 2.65 -4.57
N ASP A 85 -8.78 3.03 -5.82
CA ASP A 85 -8.96 2.15 -6.98
C ASP A 85 -7.79 2.40 -7.93
N PHE A 86 -6.98 1.38 -8.22
CA PHE A 86 -5.81 1.47 -9.10
C PHE A 86 -5.82 0.39 -10.16
N LEU A 87 -5.45 0.74 -11.37
CA LEU A 87 -5.14 -0.18 -12.46
C LEU A 87 -3.65 -0.07 -12.79
N PHE A 88 -2.85 -1.00 -12.27
CA PHE A 88 -1.43 -1.08 -12.57
C PHE A 88 -1.18 -1.82 -13.89
N ILE A 89 -0.19 -1.36 -14.63
CA ILE A 89 0.38 -2.01 -15.80
C ILE A 89 1.89 -2.15 -15.54
N ALA A 90 2.43 -3.37 -15.69
CA ALA A 90 3.79 -3.69 -15.31
C ALA A 90 4.53 -4.47 -16.42
N PRO A 91 4.89 -3.83 -17.56
CA PRO A 91 5.70 -4.49 -18.56
C PRO A 91 6.96 -5.09 -17.95
N THR A 92 7.14 -6.39 -18.15
CA THR A 92 8.18 -7.21 -17.53
C THR A 92 8.95 -7.96 -18.59
N TYR A 93 10.27 -7.95 -18.51
CA TYR A 93 11.15 -8.77 -19.33
C TYR A 93 11.90 -9.77 -18.46
N ALA A 94 11.79 -11.05 -18.78
CA ALA A 94 12.51 -12.13 -18.15
C ALA A 94 13.61 -12.67 -19.09
N SER A 95 14.83 -12.82 -18.58
CA SER A 95 15.97 -13.26 -19.39
C SER A 95 15.83 -14.72 -19.82
N ALA A 96 16.21 -15.02 -21.07
CA ALA A 96 16.37 -16.38 -21.55
C ALA A 96 17.68 -17.00 -21.05
N SER A 97 18.75 -16.20 -20.99
CA SER A 97 20.05 -16.64 -20.52
C SER A 97 20.14 -16.50 -18.99
N PRO A 98 20.71 -17.51 -18.29
CA PRO A 98 20.92 -17.41 -16.85
C PRO A 98 21.87 -16.27 -16.46
N VAL A 99 21.53 -15.56 -15.39
CA VAL A 99 22.37 -14.57 -14.72
C VAL A 99 22.68 -15.10 -13.34
N ALA A 100 23.96 -15.24 -12.99
CA ALA A 100 24.40 -15.84 -11.72
C ALA A 100 23.71 -17.19 -11.39
N GLY A 101 23.46 -17.99 -12.41
CA GLY A 101 22.80 -19.30 -12.32
C GLY A 101 21.29 -19.26 -12.07
N GLY A 102 20.67 -18.08 -12.12
CA GLY A 102 19.23 -17.85 -11.99
C GLY A 102 18.65 -17.09 -13.19
N GLN A 103 17.35 -16.89 -13.21
CA GLN A 103 16.65 -16.07 -14.20
C GLN A 103 16.53 -14.63 -13.67
N ALA A 104 17.10 -13.68 -14.39
CA ALA A 104 16.91 -12.26 -14.12
C ALA A 104 15.62 -11.77 -14.80
N ALA A 105 14.87 -10.88 -14.12
CA ALA A 105 13.79 -10.16 -14.76
C ALA A 105 13.77 -8.70 -14.27
N VAL A 106 13.32 -7.81 -15.16
CA VAL A 106 13.14 -6.38 -14.85
C VAL A 106 11.73 -5.96 -15.27
N SER A 107 11.14 -5.09 -14.48
CA SER A 107 9.84 -4.50 -14.78
C SER A 107 9.79 -3.04 -14.38
N VAL A 108 8.87 -2.29 -14.97
CA VAL A 108 8.50 -0.95 -14.49
C VAL A 108 6.99 -0.91 -14.41
N ALA A 109 6.46 -0.82 -13.21
CA ALA A 109 5.03 -0.67 -13.01
C ALA A 109 4.65 0.80 -12.85
N SER A 110 3.42 1.14 -13.25
CA SER A 110 2.73 2.38 -12.91
C SER A 110 1.23 2.14 -12.95
N ALA A 111 0.46 3.01 -12.33
CA ALA A 111 -1.00 2.88 -12.30
C ALA A 111 -1.70 4.16 -12.76
N LEU A 112 -2.90 3.96 -13.29
CA LEU A 112 -3.94 4.97 -13.29
C LEU A 112 -4.86 4.68 -12.10
N GLY A 113 -5.14 5.69 -11.29
CA GLY A 113 -5.89 5.49 -10.08
C GLY A 113 -6.81 6.62 -9.71
N SER A 114 -7.72 6.32 -8.79
CA SER A 114 -8.60 7.28 -8.15
C SER A 114 -8.55 7.05 -6.64
N VAL A 115 -8.26 8.11 -5.90
CA VAL A 115 -8.29 8.12 -4.43
C VAL A 115 -9.36 9.10 -3.98
N LYS A 116 -10.17 8.67 -3.01
CA LYS A 116 -11.11 9.52 -2.27
C LYS A 116 -10.76 9.45 -0.81
N ALA A 117 -10.64 10.58 -0.15
CA ALA A 117 -10.37 10.67 1.27
C ALA A 117 -11.34 11.65 1.93
N GLY A 118 -11.78 11.34 3.14
CA GLY A 118 -12.61 12.22 3.95
C GLY A 118 -12.20 12.16 5.41
N ILE A 119 -12.10 13.32 6.05
CA ILE A 119 -11.81 13.45 7.48
C ILE A 119 -13.03 14.06 8.15
N GLU A 120 -13.46 13.47 9.26
CA GLU A 120 -14.45 14.02 10.17
C GLU A 120 -13.79 14.20 11.54
N ALA A 121 -13.96 15.37 12.14
CA ALA A 121 -13.44 15.63 13.47
C ALA A 121 -14.50 16.27 14.35
N THR A 122 -14.61 15.81 15.61
CA THR A 122 -15.49 16.38 16.62
C THR A 122 -14.69 16.71 17.87
N LEU A 123 -14.68 17.97 18.25
CA LEU A 123 -14.12 18.45 19.50
C LEU A 123 -15.24 18.61 20.52
N THR A 124 -15.18 17.86 21.62
CA THR A 124 -16.08 18.01 22.77
C THR A 124 -15.34 18.77 23.87
N GLY A 125 -15.85 19.94 24.23
CA GLY A 125 -15.29 20.75 25.32
C GLY A 125 -15.64 20.20 26.72
N PRO A 126 -15.00 20.70 27.80
CA PRO A 126 -15.23 20.25 29.18
C PRO A 126 -16.67 20.38 29.65
N GLY A 127 -17.44 21.29 29.05
CA GLY A 127 -18.87 21.53 29.38
C GLY A 127 -19.84 20.79 28.44
N GLY A 128 -19.38 19.84 27.65
CA GLY A 128 -20.22 19.10 26.68
C GLY A 128 -20.50 19.86 25.36
N THR A 129 -19.95 21.05 25.17
CA THR A 129 -20.08 21.78 23.91
C THR A 129 -19.34 21.04 22.81
N MET A 130 -20.02 20.77 21.70
CA MET A 130 -19.44 20.06 20.54
C MET A 130 -19.19 21.01 19.38
N LEU A 131 -18.01 20.91 18.77
CA LEU A 131 -17.66 21.54 17.52
C LEU A 131 -17.23 20.42 16.55
N SER A 132 -17.91 20.29 15.42
CA SER A 132 -17.57 19.30 14.41
C SER A 132 -17.24 19.97 13.08
N GLY A 133 -16.36 19.35 12.34
CA GLY A 133 -16.00 19.73 10.96
C GLY A 133 -15.70 18.49 10.15
N SER A 134 -15.91 18.59 8.84
CA SER A 134 -15.58 17.53 7.89
C SER A 134 -14.96 18.13 6.64
N GLU A 135 -14.00 17.42 6.07
CA GLU A 135 -13.37 17.74 4.79
C GLU A 135 -13.32 16.46 3.94
N SER A 136 -13.53 16.60 2.63
CA SER A 136 -13.40 15.49 1.70
C SER A 136 -12.69 15.94 0.42
N ASP A 137 -11.87 15.08 -0.12
CA ASP A 137 -11.13 15.32 -1.35
C ASP A 137 -11.12 14.07 -2.22
N SER A 138 -10.94 14.26 -3.53
CA SER A 138 -10.79 13.16 -4.47
C SER A 138 -9.82 13.53 -5.58
N ARG A 139 -8.95 12.61 -5.97
CA ARG A 139 -8.00 12.80 -7.06
C ARG A 139 -8.00 11.58 -7.97
N THR A 140 -7.92 11.84 -9.27
CA THR A 140 -7.68 10.82 -10.30
C THR A 140 -6.44 11.21 -11.08
N GLY A 141 -5.54 10.26 -11.36
CA GLY A 141 -4.29 10.56 -12.04
C GLY A 141 -3.38 9.35 -12.18
N GLY A 142 -2.16 9.60 -12.66
CA GLY A 142 -1.08 8.62 -12.71
C GLY A 142 -0.36 8.48 -11.37
N SER A 143 0.05 7.24 -11.03
CA SER A 143 0.91 6.97 -9.89
C SER A 143 2.38 7.24 -10.22
N ASP A 144 3.21 7.04 -9.23
CA ASP A 144 4.66 6.98 -9.38
C ASP A 144 5.08 5.80 -10.29
N LEU A 145 6.36 5.74 -10.65
CA LEU A 145 6.94 4.60 -11.37
C LEU A 145 7.62 3.67 -10.35
N TYR A 146 7.42 2.37 -10.56
CA TYR A 146 7.93 1.31 -9.68
C TYR A 146 8.86 0.36 -10.45
N PRO A 147 10.12 0.77 -10.76
CA PRO A 147 11.11 -0.13 -11.32
C PRO A 147 11.45 -1.24 -10.33
N THR A 148 11.47 -2.47 -10.82
CA THR A 148 11.78 -3.67 -10.04
C THR A 148 12.72 -4.58 -10.81
N ALA A 149 13.72 -5.13 -10.12
CA ALA A 149 14.60 -6.17 -10.64
C ALA A 149 14.49 -7.41 -9.74
N THR A 150 14.43 -8.58 -10.33
CA THR A 150 14.38 -9.86 -9.61
C THR A 150 15.42 -10.82 -10.15
N LEU A 151 15.93 -11.70 -9.30
CA LEU A 151 16.76 -12.83 -9.69
C LEU A 151 16.22 -14.07 -8.98
N LYS A 152 15.84 -15.09 -9.77
CA LYS A 152 15.12 -16.26 -9.31
C LYS A 152 15.86 -17.53 -9.65
N TRP A 153 15.92 -18.49 -8.74
CA TRP A 153 16.53 -19.79 -8.91
C TRP A 153 15.51 -20.89 -8.63
N ASN A 154 15.49 -21.92 -9.48
CA ASN A 154 14.69 -23.13 -9.25
C ASN A 154 15.59 -24.30 -8.85
N ARG A 155 15.16 -25.06 -7.85
CA ARG A 155 15.81 -26.28 -7.34
C ARG A 155 14.74 -27.37 -7.13
N GLY A 156 14.18 -27.85 -8.22
CA GLY A 156 13.09 -28.82 -8.19
C GLY A 156 11.79 -28.20 -7.66
N VAL A 157 11.27 -28.68 -6.55
CA VAL A 157 10.06 -28.14 -5.93
C VAL A 157 10.31 -26.83 -5.16
N HIS A 158 11.54 -26.38 -5.04
CA HIS A 158 11.95 -25.20 -4.31
C HIS A 158 12.40 -24.10 -5.27
N SER A 159 11.89 -22.91 -5.12
CA SER A 159 12.36 -21.72 -5.82
C SER A 159 12.74 -20.64 -4.83
N PHE A 160 13.76 -19.86 -5.17
CA PHE A 160 14.28 -18.77 -4.37
C PHE A 160 14.33 -17.49 -5.20
N MET A 161 14.17 -16.36 -4.56
CA MET A 161 14.21 -15.05 -5.20
C MET A 161 14.96 -14.06 -4.32
N VAL A 162 15.72 -13.16 -4.95
CA VAL A 162 16.05 -11.86 -4.39
C VAL A 162 15.49 -10.79 -5.32
N TYR A 163 15.14 -9.65 -4.76
CA TYR A 163 14.63 -8.54 -5.54
C TYR A 163 15.10 -7.20 -4.98
N ALA A 164 15.08 -6.18 -5.83
CA ALA A 164 15.18 -4.78 -5.47
C ALA A 164 14.14 -3.99 -6.27
N ALA A 165 13.53 -3.01 -5.62
CA ALA A 165 12.56 -2.12 -6.22
C ALA A 165 12.79 -0.68 -5.76
N ALA A 166 12.25 0.28 -6.49
CA ALA A 166 12.27 1.68 -6.11
C ALA A 166 10.93 2.34 -6.40
N ASP A 167 10.65 3.41 -5.69
CA ASP A 167 9.65 4.42 -6.05
C ASP A 167 10.36 5.61 -6.70
N VAL A 168 9.89 5.99 -7.89
CA VAL A 168 10.32 7.20 -8.59
C VAL A 168 9.15 8.18 -8.55
N PRO A 169 9.22 9.27 -7.77
CA PRO A 169 8.12 10.16 -7.46
C PRO A 169 7.76 11.08 -8.64
N VAL A 170 6.98 10.57 -9.58
CA VAL A 170 6.48 11.30 -10.76
C VAL A 170 4.96 11.36 -10.81
N GLY A 171 4.30 10.74 -9.84
CA GLY A 171 2.85 10.65 -9.75
C GLY A 171 2.18 11.96 -9.37
N ALA A 172 0.87 11.95 -9.44
CA ALA A 172 0.07 13.13 -9.11
C ALA A 172 0.06 13.39 -7.60
N TYR A 173 0.79 14.41 -7.16
CA TYR A 173 0.92 14.84 -5.77
C TYR A 173 0.70 16.35 -5.61
N ASP A 174 0.20 16.74 -4.46
CA ASP A 174 0.04 18.13 -4.01
C ASP A 174 -0.08 18.12 -2.48
N SER A 175 0.88 18.72 -1.78
CA SER A 175 0.97 18.73 -0.31
C SER A 175 -0.21 19.44 0.39
N THR A 176 -1.00 20.22 -0.35
CA THR A 176 -2.19 20.92 0.18
C THR A 176 -3.47 20.07 0.08
N ARG A 177 -3.40 18.90 -0.55
CA ARG A 177 -4.56 18.03 -0.77
C ARG A 177 -4.58 16.86 0.21
N LEU A 178 -5.80 16.45 0.56
CA LEU A 178 -6.04 15.28 1.39
C LEU A 178 -5.90 13.96 0.58
N ALA A 179 -6.23 13.98 -0.73
CA ALA A 179 -6.12 12.84 -1.61
C ALA A 179 -4.96 13.02 -2.60
N ASN A 180 -4.00 12.10 -2.57
CA ASN A 180 -2.86 12.02 -3.49
C ASN A 180 -2.77 10.64 -4.13
N ILE A 181 -2.17 10.56 -5.32
CA ILE A 181 -1.92 9.32 -6.06
C ILE A 181 -0.46 8.90 -5.92
N GLY A 182 0.48 9.85 -6.05
CA GLY A 182 1.91 9.64 -5.78
C GLY A 182 2.26 9.99 -4.33
N ILE A 183 3.42 9.53 -3.87
CA ILE A 183 3.93 9.77 -2.50
C ILE A 183 4.96 10.90 -2.41
N ASN A 184 5.41 11.43 -3.55
CA ASN A 184 6.32 12.59 -3.68
C ASN A 184 7.69 12.43 -3.01
N HIS A 185 8.12 11.23 -2.74
CA HIS A 185 9.48 10.96 -2.26
C HIS A 185 10.00 9.64 -2.84
N TRP A 186 11.30 9.54 -2.99
CA TRP A 186 11.94 8.29 -3.35
C TRP A 186 11.80 7.25 -2.25
N ALA A 187 11.65 5.98 -2.64
CA ALA A 187 11.82 4.87 -1.73
C ALA A 187 12.65 3.77 -2.41
N LEU A 188 13.39 3.02 -1.61
CA LEU A 188 14.11 1.83 -2.04
C LEU A 188 13.66 0.63 -1.22
N ASP A 189 13.40 -0.47 -1.89
CA ASP A 189 12.98 -1.71 -1.26
C ASP A 189 13.85 -2.87 -1.75
N ALA A 190 14.18 -3.78 -0.84
CA ALA A 190 14.90 -4.99 -1.20
C ALA A 190 14.49 -6.14 -0.28
N GLY A 191 14.52 -7.34 -0.84
CA GLY A 191 14.11 -8.49 -0.07
C GLY A 191 14.42 -9.83 -0.74
N SER A 192 13.86 -10.87 -0.15
CA SER A 192 14.00 -12.24 -0.63
C SER A 192 12.66 -12.97 -0.60
N GLY A 193 12.54 -13.97 -1.45
CA GLY A 193 11.35 -14.80 -1.54
C GLY A 193 11.68 -16.27 -1.66
N TYR A 194 10.73 -17.07 -1.25
CA TYR A 194 10.76 -18.52 -1.34
C TYR A 194 9.41 -19.01 -1.87
N THR A 195 9.45 -20.01 -2.75
CA THR A 195 8.28 -20.77 -3.19
C THR A 195 8.58 -22.26 -3.10
N TYR A 196 7.72 -22.99 -2.43
CA TYR A 196 7.57 -24.45 -2.56
C TYR A 196 6.41 -24.72 -3.51
N PHE A 197 6.64 -25.52 -4.53
CA PHE A 197 5.58 -26.00 -5.41
C PHE A 197 5.86 -27.44 -5.84
N ASP A 198 4.98 -28.34 -5.41
CA ASP A 198 5.01 -29.76 -5.81
C ASP A 198 3.80 -30.07 -6.69
N GLU A 199 4.05 -30.20 -7.99
CA GLU A 199 3.02 -30.53 -8.99
C GLU A 199 2.32 -31.85 -8.72
N LYS A 200 3.00 -32.81 -8.06
CA LYS A 200 2.41 -34.14 -7.79
C LYS A 200 1.37 -34.08 -6.70
N SER A 201 1.64 -33.34 -5.63
CA SER A 201 0.68 -33.14 -4.54
C SER A 201 -0.28 -31.99 -4.81
N GLY A 202 0.02 -31.12 -5.78
CA GLY A 202 -0.70 -29.89 -6.04
C GLY A 202 -0.56 -28.83 -4.94
N SER A 203 0.45 -28.98 -4.06
CA SER A 203 0.64 -28.08 -2.91
C SER A 203 1.62 -26.97 -3.24
N GLU A 204 1.27 -25.74 -2.89
CA GLU A 204 2.08 -24.55 -3.09
C GLU A 204 2.14 -23.73 -1.80
N PHE A 205 3.34 -23.19 -1.50
CA PHE A 205 3.56 -22.18 -0.46
C PHE A 205 4.58 -21.15 -0.96
N SER A 206 4.26 -19.88 -0.84
CA SER A 206 5.16 -18.77 -1.14
C SER A 206 5.26 -17.82 0.05
N ALA A 207 6.45 -17.26 0.24
CA ALA A 207 6.66 -16.16 1.19
C ALA A 207 7.71 -15.19 0.64
N VAL A 208 7.50 -13.90 0.85
CA VAL A 208 8.42 -12.82 0.47
C VAL A 208 8.56 -11.88 1.65
N ILE A 209 9.79 -11.63 2.07
CA ILE A 209 10.14 -10.65 3.10
C ILE A 209 10.98 -9.55 2.48
N GLY A 210 10.73 -8.30 2.85
CA GLY A 210 11.53 -7.17 2.40
C GLY A 210 11.51 -6.01 3.37
N PHE A 211 12.36 -5.02 3.04
CA PHE A 211 12.55 -3.82 3.81
C PHE A 211 12.56 -2.60 2.89
N THR A 212 11.78 -1.60 3.25
CA THR A 212 11.69 -0.33 2.54
C THR A 212 12.42 0.77 3.31
N TYR A 213 13.28 1.50 2.62
CA TYR A 213 13.88 2.73 3.09
C TYR A 213 13.24 3.91 2.35
N ASN A 214 12.63 4.83 3.11
CA ASN A 214 11.97 6.01 2.60
C ASN A 214 12.92 7.22 2.67
N PHE A 215 12.99 8.00 1.59
CA PHE A 215 13.67 9.30 1.57
C PHE A 215 12.71 10.39 2.07
N GLU A 216 13.25 11.58 2.28
CA GLU A 216 12.46 12.73 2.72
C GLU A 216 11.57 13.27 1.58
N ASN A 217 10.31 13.56 1.89
CA ASN A 217 9.46 14.39 1.07
C ASN A 217 9.83 15.85 1.33
N HIS A 218 10.46 16.49 0.36
CA HIS A 218 10.97 17.85 0.51
C HIS A 218 9.88 18.92 0.61
N ASP A 219 8.68 18.67 0.08
CA ASP A 219 7.56 19.62 0.15
C ASP A 219 7.00 19.75 1.58
N THR A 220 7.12 18.69 2.36
CA THR A 220 6.60 18.61 3.72
C THR A 220 7.70 18.51 4.77
N SER A 221 8.95 18.27 4.35
CA SER A 221 10.09 17.95 5.22
C SER A 221 9.79 16.76 6.16
N TYR A 222 9.02 15.80 5.65
CA TYR A 222 8.61 14.58 6.34
C TYR A 222 9.34 13.36 5.77
N ARG A 223 9.73 12.46 6.63
CA ARG A 223 10.36 11.21 6.23
C ARG A 223 9.77 10.06 7.03
N ASN A 224 9.14 9.13 6.34
CA ASN A 224 8.68 7.86 6.89
C ASN A 224 9.86 7.03 7.40
N GLY A 225 9.62 6.23 8.42
CA GLY A 225 10.62 5.31 8.92
C GLY A 225 10.97 4.18 7.95
N VAL A 226 11.82 3.27 8.39
CA VAL A 226 12.13 2.03 7.68
C VAL A 226 11.00 1.04 7.91
N ASP A 227 10.50 0.42 6.86
CA ASP A 227 9.42 -0.55 6.92
C ASP A 227 9.95 -1.96 6.72
N ALA A 228 9.29 -2.93 7.34
CA ALA A 228 9.43 -4.34 7.07
C ALA A 228 8.09 -4.92 6.63
N HIS A 229 8.10 -5.74 5.61
CA HIS A 229 6.89 -6.40 5.12
C HIS A 229 7.14 -7.88 4.83
N LEU A 230 6.08 -8.65 5.00
CA LEU A 230 6.01 -10.07 4.70
C LEU A 230 4.70 -10.31 3.95
N ASP A 231 4.78 -10.84 2.74
CA ASP A 231 3.65 -11.39 1.99
C ASP A 231 3.79 -12.90 1.93
N TRP A 232 2.68 -13.64 2.10
CA TRP A 232 2.70 -15.10 2.00
C TRP A 232 1.42 -15.64 1.36
N ALA A 233 1.53 -16.83 0.79
CA ALA A 233 0.44 -17.58 0.19
C ALA A 233 0.60 -19.06 0.48
N ALA A 234 -0.53 -19.76 0.66
CA ALA A 234 -0.60 -21.20 0.71
C ALA A 234 -1.79 -21.64 -0.14
N SER A 235 -1.56 -22.47 -1.15
CA SER A 235 -2.59 -22.88 -2.08
C SER A 235 -2.50 -24.36 -2.46
N HIS A 236 -3.60 -24.88 -2.97
CA HIS A 236 -3.71 -26.22 -3.48
C HIS A 236 -4.36 -26.22 -4.87
N PHE A 237 -3.81 -27.02 -5.78
CA PHE A 237 -4.35 -27.24 -7.10
C PHE A 237 -5.46 -28.30 -7.06
N PHE A 238 -6.67 -27.90 -7.37
CA PHE A 238 -7.84 -28.78 -7.52
C PHE A 238 -7.94 -29.38 -8.92
N SER A 239 -7.25 -28.77 -9.87
CA SER A 239 -7.06 -29.24 -11.24
C SER A 239 -5.75 -28.68 -11.81
N PRO A 240 -5.25 -29.15 -12.97
CA PRO A 240 -4.06 -28.59 -13.61
C PRO A 240 -4.14 -27.10 -13.96
N THR A 241 -5.33 -26.53 -13.93
CA THR A 241 -5.59 -25.15 -14.34
C THR A 241 -6.20 -24.27 -13.25
N PHE A 242 -6.55 -24.83 -12.09
CA PHE A 242 -7.21 -24.09 -11.02
C PHE A 242 -6.61 -24.42 -9.66
N HIS A 243 -6.26 -23.38 -8.92
CA HIS A 243 -5.88 -23.49 -7.52
C HIS A 243 -6.65 -22.48 -6.66
N GLY A 244 -6.75 -22.79 -5.40
CA GLY A 244 -7.32 -21.91 -4.38
C GLY A 244 -6.57 -22.06 -3.08
N GLY A 245 -6.71 -21.08 -2.20
CA GLY A 245 -5.97 -21.10 -0.94
C GLY A 245 -6.15 -19.84 -0.12
N VAL A 246 -5.19 -19.60 0.74
CA VAL A 246 -5.16 -18.48 1.67
C VAL A 246 -3.92 -17.63 1.39
N VAL A 247 -4.08 -16.33 1.49
CA VAL A 247 -3.00 -15.32 1.42
C VAL A 247 -2.97 -14.49 2.68
N GLY A 248 -1.83 -13.94 2.99
CA GLY A 248 -1.70 -13.01 4.11
C GLY A 248 -0.49 -12.11 3.97
N TYR A 249 -0.47 -11.09 4.78
CA TYR A 249 0.66 -10.19 4.90
C TYR A 249 0.80 -9.63 6.31
N ALA A 250 2.01 -9.18 6.61
CA ALA A 250 2.33 -8.36 7.77
C ALA A 250 3.19 -7.18 7.31
N TYR A 251 2.78 -5.98 7.65
CA TYR A 251 3.52 -4.74 7.45
C TYR A 251 3.77 -4.09 8.79
N ASN A 252 5.02 -3.71 9.07
CA ASN A 252 5.41 -3.03 10.30
C ASN A 252 6.50 -2.01 9.99
N GLN A 253 6.29 -0.79 10.37
CA GLN A 253 7.32 0.23 10.38
C GLN A 253 8.24 0.03 11.59
N LEU A 254 9.54 -0.14 11.34
CA LEU A 254 10.54 -0.50 12.35
C LEU A 254 11.08 0.72 13.09
N THR A 255 11.33 1.81 12.37
CA THR A 255 11.82 3.08 12.92
C THR A 255 10.72 4.13 12.86
N GLY A 256 10.73 5.07 13.78
CA GLY A 256 9.77 6.18 13.78
C GLY A 256 9.99 7.16 12.62
N ASP A 257 8.96 7.94 12.35
CA ASP A 257 9.01 9.04 11.40
C ASP A 257 9.97 10.13 11.88
N SER A 258 10.47 10.92 10.94
CA SER A 258 11.48 11.94 11.21
C SER A 258 11.34 13.13 10.25
N GLY A 259 12.19 14.14 10.43
CA GLY A 259 12.13 15.39 9.68
C GLY A 259 11.38 16.48 10.44
N THR A 260 11.51 17.73 10.00
CA THR A 260 10.84 18.87 10.66
C THR A 260 9.32 18.88 10.45
N GLY A 261 8.83 18.13 9.46
CA GLY A 261 7.40 17.91 9.21
C GLY A 261 6.75 16.90 10.15
N ALA A 262 7.52 16.02 10.80
CA ALA A 262 7.01 15.02 11.74
C ALA A 262 6.69 15.64 13.12
N THR A 263 5.87 16.69 13.13
CA THR A 263 5.61 17.51 14.31
C THR A 263 4.75 16.83 15.37
N LEU A 264 4.04 15.74 15.01
CA LEU A 264 3.17 15.01 15.93
C LEU A 264 3.86 13.84 16.64
N GLY A 265 5.08 13.54 16.29
CA GLY A 265 5.90 12.48 16.90
C GLY A 265 6.41 11.45 15.91
N ASP A 266 7.17 10.49 16.43
CA ASP A 266 7.79 9.41 15.70
C ASP A 266 6.84 8.20 15.60
N PHE A 267 5.74 8.36 14.90
CA PHE A 267 4.76 7.29 14.71
C PHE A 267 5.38 6.08 14.00
N LYS A 268 4.79 4.92 14.26
CA LYS A 268 5.11 3.67 13.55
C LYS A 268 3.81 3.04 13.09
N SER A 269 3.72 2.80 11.80
CA SER A 269 2.56 2.15 11.21
C SER A 269 2.68 0.62 11.26
N LYS A 270 1.53 -0.03 11.37
CA LYS A 270 1.42 -1.48 11.36
C LYS A 270 0.07 -1.90 10.82
N VAL A 271 0.04 -2.96 10.00
CA VAL A 271 -1.19 -3.65 9.61
C VAL A 271 -0.88 -5.09 9.19
N TRP A 272 -1.80 -6.00 9.50
CA TRP A 272 -1.77 -7.38 9.05
C TRP A 272 -3.03 -7.67 8.26
N GLY A 273 -2.93 -8.57 7.29
CA GLY A 273 -4.07 -8.98 6.47
C GLY A 273 -4.05 -10.49 6.21
N ILE A 274 -5.24 -11.05 6.10
CA ILE A 274 -5.45 -12.45 5.72
C ILE A 274 -6.71 -12.57 4.89
N GLY A 275 -6.72 -13.52 3.95
CA GLY A 275 -7.92 -13.79 3.18
C GLY A 275 -7.76 -14.87 2.12
N PRO A 276 -8.81 -15.11 1.32
CA PRO A 276 -8.80 -16.12 0.29
C PRO A 276 -8.07 -15.68 -0.97
N GLN A 277 -7.60 -16.66 -1.73
CA GLN A 277 -7.18 -16.50 -3.13
C GLN A 277 -7.70 -17.60 -4.02
N ALA A 278 -7.81 -17.28 -5.32
CA ALA A 278 -8.08 -18.25 -6.36
C ALA A 278 -7.31 -17.87 -7.63
N GLY A 279 -6.76 -18.87 -8.32
CA GLY A 279 -5.98 -18.65 -9.53
C GLY A 279 -6.36 -19.62 -10.63
N TRP A 280 -6.36 -19.14 -11.87
CA TRP A 280 -6.71 -19.89 -13.08
C TRP A 280 -5.65 -19.71 -14.15
N PHE A 281 -5.21 -20.82 -14.72
CA PHE A 281 -4.42 -20.88 -15.92
C PHE A 281 -5.31 -21.23 -17.10
N PHE A 282 -5.24 -20.49 -18.19
CA PHE A 282 -6.03 -20.75 -19.39
C PHE A 282 -5.25 -20.41 -20.65
N GLN A 283 -5.64 -21.04 -21.76
CA GLN A 283 -4.98 -20.84 -23.06
C GLN A 283 -5.67 -19.71 -23.84
N VAL A 284 -4.84 -18.82 -24.40
CA VAL A 284 -5.29 -17.81 -25.39
C VAL A 284 -4.33 -17.92 -26.59
N GLY A 285 -4.80 -18.55 -27.66
CA GLY A 285 -3.92 -19.00 -28.74
C GLY A 285 -2.91 -20.02 -28.22
N GLU A 286 -1.64 -19.81 -28.49
CA GLU A 286 -0.53 -20.69 -28.05
C GLU A 286 0.01 -20.33 -26.65
N LYS A 287 -0.51 -19.28 -26.01
CA LYS A 287 0.03 -18.73 -24.76
C LYS A 287 -0.82 -19.10 -23.57
N LYS A 288 -0.15 -19.41 -22.46
CA LYS A 288 -0.79 -19.72 -21.16
C LYS A 288 -0.89 -18.43 -20.34
N TRP A 289 -2.11 -17.94 -20.17
CA TRP A 289 -2.42 -16.79 -19.34
C TRP A 289 -2.71 -17.21 -17.91
N TYR A 290 -2.49 -16.30 -16.98
CA TYR A 290 -2.80 -16.52 -15.57
C TYR A 290 -3.66 -15.41 -15.02
N LEU A 291 -4.80 -15.78 -14.41
CA LEU A 291 -5.68 -14.88 -13.67
C LEU A 291 -5.64 -15.25 -12.19
N ASN A 292 -5.45 -14.26 -11.32
CA ASN A 292 -5.48 -14.46 -9.87
C ASN A 292 -6.35 -13.41 -9.20
N LEU A 293 -7.21 -13.86 -8.29
CA LEU A 293 -8.02 -13.02 -7.41
C LEU A 293 -7.57 -13.24 -5.96
N LYS A 294 -7.27 -12.17 -5.25
CA LYS A 294 -6.94 -12.18 -3.82
C LYS A 294 -7.84 -11.17 -3.10
N GLY A 295 -8.28 -11.51 -1.90
CA GLY A 295 -8.96 -10.58 -1.01
C GLY A 295 -8.38 -10.67 0.39
N TYR A 296 -8.29 -9.55 1.09
CA TYR A 296 -7.74 -9.49 2.43
C TYR A 296 -8.68 -8.75 3.36
N HIS A 297 -8.83 -9.26 4.56
CA HIS A 297 -9.36 -8.54 5.71
C HIS A 297 -8.19 -8.09 6.57
N GLU A 298 -8.11 -6.79 6.83
CA GLU A 298 -7.04 -6.18 7.61
C GLU A 298 -7.38 -6.13 9.10
N PHE A 299 -6.37 -6.38 9.92
CA PHE A 299 -6.47 -6.37 11.38
C PHE A 299 -5.14 -5.97 12.02
N ASN A 300 -5.13 -5.79 13.33
CA ASN A 300 -3.95 -5.37 14.10
C ASN A 300 -3.33 -4.07 13.57
N ALA A 301 -4.17 -3.18 13.04
CA ALA A 301 -3.72 -1.90 12.52
C ALA A 301 -3.37 -0.93 13.65
N GLN A 302 -2.31 -0.16 13.43
CA GLN A 302 -1.86 0.91 14.30
C GLN A 302 -1.32 2.05 13.45
N ASN A 303 -1.74 3.27 13.75
CA ASN A 303 -1.31 4.51 13.08
C ASN A 303 -1.44 4.46 11.54
N ARG A 304 -2.41 3.74 11.01
CA ARG A 304 -2.75 3.73 9.58
C ARG A 304 -4.19 3.29 9.34
N PRO A 305 -4.78 3.69 8.22
CA PRO A 305 -6.08 3.20 7.79
C PRO A 305 -6.06 1.68 7.57
N HIS A 306 -7.18 1.02 7.82
CA HIS A 306 -7.36 -0.42 7.61
C HIS A 306 -8.80 -0.73 7.19
N GLY A 307 -8.99 -1.89 6.59
CA GLY A 307 -10.30 -2.33 6.13
C GLY A 307 -10.24 -3.68 5.44
N TRP A 308 -10.73 -3.73 4.23
CA TRP A 308 -10.56 -4.88 3.33
C TRP A 308 -9.99 -4.38 2.00
N ASN A 309 -9.25 -5.22 1.32
CA ASN A 309 -8.78 -4.91 -0.02
C ASN A 309 -8.87 -6.14 -0.93
N ALA A 310 -8.87 -5.89 -2.23
CA ALA A 310 -8.93 -6.93 -3.25
C ALA A 310 -7.97 -6.62 -4.40
N TRP A 311 -7.41 -7.69 -4.96
CA TRP A 311 -6.46 -7.67 -6.07
C TRP A 311 -6.94 -8.62 -7.16
N LEU A 312 -7.02 -8.15 -8.39
CA LEU A 312 -7.25 -8.96 -9.58
C LEU A 312 -6.05 -8.81 -10.49
N THR A 313 -5.29 -9.87 -10.68
CA THR A 313 -4.08 -9.89 -11.52
C THR A 313 -4.32 -10.71 -12.76
N LEU A 314 -4.05 -10.14 -13.93
CA LEU A 314 -4.00 -10.85 -15.20
C LEU A 314 -2.57 -10.79 -15.74
N ALA A 315 -1.87 -11.91 -15.79
CA ALA A 315 -0.55 -12.01 -16.38
C ALA A 315 -0.67 -12.46 -17.86
N ILE A 316 -0.22 -11.59 -18.75
CA ILE A 316 -0.32 -11.75 -20.21
C ILE A 316 1.08 -11.99 -20.78
N PRO A 317 1.45 -13.19 -21.22
CA PRO A 317 2.70 -13.38 -21.96
C PRO A 317 2.61 -12.74 -23.35
N LEU A 318 3.56 -11.84 -23.70
CA LEU A 318 3.53 -11.08 -24.95
C LEU A 318 4.41 -11.71 -26.04
N ALA A 319 5.65 -12.06 -25.72
CA ALA A 319 6.59 -12.63 -26.65
C ALA A 319 7.57 -13.54 -25.92
N GLU A 320 7.82 -14.71 -26.48
CA GLU A 320 8.89 -15.59 -26.02
C GLU A 320 10.20 -15.21 -26.70
N VAL A 321 11.28 -15.18 -25.94
CA VAL A 321 12.64 -15.09 -26.47
C VAL A 321 13.24 -16.49 -26.35
N LYS A 322 13.47 -17.13 -27.50
CA LYS A 322 14.19 -18.41 -27.54
C LYS A 322 15.65 -18.18 -27.13
N PRO A 323 16.24 -19.06 -26.34
CA PRO A 323 17.63 -18.98 -25.94
C PRO A 323 18.61 -19.02 -27.08
#